data_6476e8e81bd820a8c4b3171aa92c0eb6
#
_entry.id   6476e8e81bd820a8c4b3171aa92c0eb6
#
_cell.length_a   1.000
_cell.length_b   1.000
_cell.length_c   1.000
_cell.angle_alpha   90.00
_cell.angle_beta   90.00
_cell.angle_gamma   90.00
#
_symmetry.space_group_name_H-M   'P 1'
#
loop_
_entity.id
_entity.type
_entity.pdbx_description
1 polymer ?
#
loop_
_entity_poly.entity_id
_entity_poly.type
_entity_poly.pdbx_seq_one_letter_code
_entity_poly.pdbx_strand_id
1 'polypeptide(L)'
;MAGGVPEKRIILENKSTNSAENLLFTPKVLAEMGIKAERIIAVHKPYMERRLWAAMQVYWPQVQAIYTSPQVTVEEHIAHAEKIGMTRKGVIETIVGDVQRMELYAQKGYQAPVEIPGEVRAAFDALVAEGYTGQLAK
;
A
#
# COMPACT_ATOMS: atom_id res chain seq x y z
N MET A 1 16.99 -13.05 -14.33
CA MET A 1 15.79 -12.46 -13.70
C MET A 1 14.98 -11.69 -14.72
N ALA A 2 13.67 -11.78 -14.69
CA ALA A 2 12.81 -10.91 -15.49
C ALA A 2 13.07 -9.44 -15.08
N GLY A 3 13.24 -8.53 -16.05
CA GLY A 3 13.47 -7.10 -15.80
C GLY A 3 14.94 -6.65 -15.81
N GLY A 4 15.91 -7.54 -15.98
CA GLY A 4 17.32 -7.17 -16.20
C GLY A 4 18.06 -6.54 -15.01
N VAL A 5 17.47 -6.51 -13.80
CA VAL A 5 18.13 -6.00 -12.61
C VAL A 5 19.13 -7.04 -12.10
N PRO A 6 20.43 -6.70 -11.96
CA PRO A 6 21.42 -7.64 -11.42
C PRO A 6 21.09 -8.04 -9.98
N GLU A 7 21.20 -9.32 -9.65
CA GLU A 7 20.88 -9.86 -8.31
C GLU A 7 21.60 -9.14 -7.18
N LYS A 8 22.87 -8.80 -7.37
CA LYS A 8 23.67 -8.05 -6.40
C LYS A 8 23.15 -6.64 -6.07
N ARG A 9 22.19 -6.13 -6.85
CA ARG A 9 21.51 -4.84 -6.62
C ARG A 9 20.13 -4.98 -5.98
N ILE A 10 19.74 -6.22 -5.65
CA ILE A 10 18.47 -6.50 -5.02
C ILE A 10 18.72 -6.81 -3.54
N ILE A 11 18.06 -6.04 -2.69
CA ILE A 11 18.07 -6.26 -1.24
C ILE A 11 16.69 -6.81 -0.87
N LEU A 12 16.65 -7.93 -0.19
CA LEU A 12 15.39 -8.57 0.22
C LEU A 12 15.13 -8.32 1.70
N GLU A 13 13.97 -7.77 2.00
CA GLU A 13 13.33 -7.84 3.30
C GLU A 13 12.17 -8.83 3.21
N ASN A 14 12.23 -9.95 3.89
CA ASN A 14 11.28 -11.07 3.79
C ASN A 14 10.69 -11.52 5.13
N LYS A 15 10.81 -10.68 6.17
CA LYS A 15 10.28 -10.97 7.52
C LYS A 15 8.97 -10.23 7.78
N SER A 16 8.72 -9.16 7.06
CA SER A 16 7.50 -8.37 7.21
C SER A 16 6.26 -9.16 6.77
N THR A 17 5.19 -9.02 7.54
CA THR A 17 3.89 -9.64 7.29
C THR A 17 2.80 -8.64 6.90
N ASN A 18 3.11 -7.35 7.01
CA ASN A 18 2.21 -6.24 6.70
C ASN A 18 2.98 -4.98 6.28
N SER A 19 2.25 -3.99 5.74
CA SER A 19 2.86 -2.76 5.20
C SER A 19 3.62 -1.94 6.25
N ALA A 20 3.18 -1.91 7.50
CA ALA A 20 3.88 -1.17 8.56
C ALA A 20 5.23 -1.83 8.88
N GLU A 21 5.27 -3.15 8.96
CA GLU A 21 6.51 -3.90 9.16
C GLU A 21 7.49 -3.72 8.02
N ASN A 22 7.03 -3.63 6.75
CA ASN A 22 7.89 -3.27 5.63
C ASN A 22 8.63 -1.94 5.89
N LEU A 23 7.91 -0.94 6.39
CA LEU A 23 8.48 0.38 6.68
C LEU A 23 9.37 0.40 7.92
N LEU A 24 9.17 -0.52 8.86
CA LEU A 24 10.00 -0.66 10.06
C LEU A 24 11.25 -1.49 9.81
N PHE A 25 11.18 -2.53 8.98
CA PHE A 25 12.27 -3.48 8.79
C PHE A 25 13.21 -3.07 7.67
N THR A 26 12.70 -2.46 6.59
CA THR A 26 13.55 -2.00 5.48
C THR A 26 14.68 -1.06 5.93
N PRO A 27 14.44 -0.02 6.75
CA PRO A 27 15.53 0.83 7.26
C PRO A 27 16.57 0.07 8.06
N LYS A 28 16.16 -0.95 8.83
CA LYS A 28 17.09 -1.78 9.61
C LYS A 28 17.99 -2.61 8.71
N VAL A 29 17.40 -3.28 7.71
CA VAL A 29 18.18 -4.05 6.73
C VAL A 29 19.16 -3.17 5.98
N LEU A 30 18.77 -1.98 5.57
CA LEU A 30 19.66 -1.02 4.91
C LEU A 30 20.80 -0.58 5.84
N ALA A 31 20.48 -0.28 7.11
CA ALA A 31 21.48 0.12 8.11
C ALA A 31 22.52 -1.00 8.40
N GLU A 32 22.06 -2.25 8.50
CA GLU A 32 22.94 -3.43 8.66
C GLU A 32 23.90 -3.59 7.46
N MET A 33 23.51 -3.14 6.28
CA MET A 33 24.35 -3.13 5.08
C MET A 33 25.18 -1.84 4.93
N GLY A 34 25.14 -0.92 5.88
CA GLY A 34 25.84 0.37 5.82
C GLY A 34 25.22 1.35 4.81
N ILE A 35 23.98 1.15 4.38
CA ILE A 35 23.30 1.99 3.41
C ILE A 35 22.43 3.00 4.16
N LYS A 36 22.70 4.29 3.96
CA LYS A 36 21.86 5.38 4.43
C LYS A 36 20.94 5.84 3.29
N ALA A 37 19.69 5.47 3.36
CA ALA A 37 18.68 5.93 2.38
C ALA A 37 18.16 7.31 2.79
N GLU A 38 18.50 8.33 2.00
CA GLU A 38 17.99 9.69 2.18
C GLU A 38 16.81 9.99 1.24
N ARG A 39 16.82 9.37 0.06
CA ARG A 39 15.77 9.48 -0.96
C ARG A 39 15.43 8.10 -1.52
N ILE A 40 14.13 7.84 -1.65
CA ILE A 40 13.62 6.58 -2.20
C ILE A 40 12.48 6.81 -3.18
N ILE A 41 12.25 5.82 -4.01
CA ILE A 41 11.00 5.68 -4.76
C ILE A 41 10.23 4.52 -4.11
N ALA A 42 9.08 4.83 -3.53
CA ALA A 42 8.21 3.86 -2.88
C ALA A 42 7.13 3.40 -3.87
N VAL A 43 7.20 2.15 -4.29
CA VAL A 43 6.29 1.58 -5.30
C VAL A 43 5.30 0.65 -4.61
N HIS A 44 4.02 0.82 -4.89
CA HIS A 44 2.96 -0.04 -4.35
C HIS A 44 1.84 -0.28 -5.39
N LYS A 45 0.78 -0.95 -4.99
CA LYS A 45 -0.45 -1.08 -5.78
C LYS A 45 -1.14 0.29 -5.90
N PRO A 46 -1.86 0.60 -6.99
CA PRO A 46 -2.44 1.92 -7.22
C PRO A 46 -3.28 2.46 -6.04
N TYR A 47 -4.17 1.65 -5.50
CA TYR A 47 -5.03 2.03 -4.38
C TYR A 47 -4.29 2.18 -3.03
N MET A 48 -3.02 1.77 -2.95
CA MET A 48 -2.21 1.83 -1.72
C MET A 48 -1.30 3.05 -1.63
N GLU A 49 -1.13 3.85 -2.70
CA GLU A 49 -0.18 4.96 -2.70
C GLU A 49 -0.42 5.94 -1.55
N ARG A 50 -1.68 6.37 -1.37
CA ARG A 50 -2.05 7.33 -0.31
C ARG A 50 -1.86 6.75 1.08
N ARG A 51 -2.18 5.47 1.28
CA ARG A 51 -1.92 4.78 2.54
C ARG A 51 -0.42 4.61 2.81
N LEU A 52 0.37 4.30 1.78
CA LEU A 52 1.81 4.20 1.91
C LEU A 52 2.41 5.53 2.33
N TRP A 53 1.99 6.64 1.67
CA TRP A 53 2.39 7.98 2.09
C TRP A 53 2.06 8.23 3.58
N ALA A 54 0.83 7.97 4.00
CA ALA A 54 0.39 8.21 5.37
C ALA A 54 1.15 7.37 6.41
N ALA A 55 1.44 6.11 6.09
CA ALA A 55 2.23 5.24 6.95
C ALA A 55 3.70 5.69 7.02
N MET A 56 4.29 6.13 5.90
CA MET A 56 5.65 6.65 5.87
C MET A 56 5.85 7.85 6.81
N GLN A 57 4.85 8.73 6.95
CA GLN A 57 4.92 9.86 7.89
C GLN A 57 5.09 9.43 9.36
N VAL A 58 4.64 8.21 9.68
CA VAL A 58 4.74 7.66 11.05
C VAL A 58 6.00 6.80 11.22
N TYR A 59 6.26 5.90 10.27
CA TYR A 59 7.27 4.86 10.45
C TYR A 59 8.65 5.22 9.89
N TRP A 60 8.73 6.12 8.90
CA TRP A 60 10.00 6.51 8.30
C TRP A 60 9.99 7.99 7.85
N PRO A 61 9.66 8.94 8.75
CA PRO A 61 9.43 10.34 8.41
C PRO A 61 10.68 11.09 7.92
N GLN A 62 11.89 10.58 8.19
CA GLN A 62 13.14 11.23 7.83
C GLN A 62 13.57 10.98 6.39
N VAL A 63 12.97 10.02 5.68
CA VAL A 63 13.31 9.73 4.29
C VAL A 63 12.45 10.58 3.34
N GLN A 64 13.09 11.13 2.31
CA GLN A 64 12.37 11.77 1.23
C GLN A 64 11.87 10.70 0.24
N ALA A 65 10.57 10.57 0.08
CA ALA A 65 9.98 9.55 -0.77
C ALA A 65 9.14 10.15 -1.91
N ILE A 66 9.31 9.57 -3.10
CA ILE A 66 8.36 9.70 -4.22
C ILE A 66 7.52 8.44 -4.22
N TYR A 67 6.21 8.61 -4.25
CA TYR A 67 5.24 7.50 -4.24
C TYR A 67 4.73 7.27 -5.65
N THR A 68 4.68 6.01 -6.07
CA THR A 68 4.21 5.65 -7.40
C THR A 68 3.64 4.23 -7.43
N SER A 69 2.88 3.94 -8.47
CA SER A 69 2.31 2.62 -8.76
C SER A 69 2.29 2.38 -10.26
N PRO A 70 2.02 1.16 -10.73
CA PRO A 70 1.69 0.92 -12.12
C PRO A 70 0.53 1.81 -12.58
N GLN A 71 0.72 2.54 -13.67
CA GLN A 71 -0.28 3.45 -14.23
C GLN A 71 -1.26 2.64 -15.09
N VAL A 72 -2.20 2.01 -14.42
CA VAL A 72 -3.21 1.13 -15.03
C VAL A 72 -4.62 1.56 -14.60
N THR A 73 -5.60 1.29 -15.42
CA THR A 73 -7.01 1.46 -15.08
C THR A 73 -7.45 0.45 -14.02
N VAL A 74 -8.58 0.69 -13.37
CA VAL A 74 -9.16 -0.26 -12.39
C VAL A 74 -9.44 -1.61 -13.05
N GLU A 75 -9.96 -1.61 -14.28
CA GLU A 75 -10.26 -2.83 -15.03
C GLU A 75 -8.99 -3.62 -15.36
N GLU A 76 -7.92 -2.96 -15.78
CA GLU A 76 -6.63 -3.61 -16.03
C GLU A 76 -6.03 -4.18 -14.75
N HIS A 77 -6.17 -3.46 -13.62
CA HIS A 77 -5.72 -3.95 -12.31
C HIS A 77 -6.50 -5.21 -11.91
N ILE A 78 -7.82 -5.21 -12.06
CA ILE A 78 -8.68 -6.37 -11.78
C ILE A 78 -8.28 -7.54 -12.69
N ALA A 79 -8.17 -7.31 -14.00
CA ALA A 79 -7.79 -8.36 -14.94
C ALA A 79 -6.41 -8.97 -14.64
N HIS A 80 -5.46 -8.15 -14.16
CA HIS A 80 -4.16 -8.67 -13.70
C HIS A 80 -4.29 -9.52 -12.43
N ALA A 81 -5.09 -9.07 -11.46
CA ALA A 81 -5.31 -9.79 -10.22
C ALA A 81 -6.02 -11.13 -10.42
N GLU A 82 -6.95 -11.20 -11.39
CA GLU A 82 -7.63 -12.45 -11.76
C GLU A 82 -6.66 -13.49 -12.33
N LYS A 83 -5.64 -13.07 -13.08
CA LYS A 83 -4.61 -13.99 -13.61
C LYS A 83 -3.79 -14.67 -12.51
N ILE A 84 -3.71 -14.07 -11.32
CA ILE A 84 -3.01 -14.62 -10.16
C ILE A 84 -3.97 -15.21 -9.10
N GLY A 85 -5.22 -15.48 -9.48
CA GLY A 85 -6.19 -16.22 -8.68
C GLY A 85 -7.08 -15.38 -7.76
N MET A 86 -7.07 -14.06 -7.85
CA MET A 86 -8.04 -13.22 -7.14
C MET A 86 -9.35 -13.16 -7.92
N THR A 87 -10.47 -13.00 -7.22
CA THR A 87 -11.75 -12.70 -7.88
C THR A 87 -11.95 -11.19 -8.01
N ARG A 88 -12.73 -10.75 -9.02
CA ARG A 88 -13.16 -9.35 -9.15
C ARG A 88 -13.72 -8.81 -7.82
N LYS A 89 -14.62 -9.56 -7.20
CA LYS A 89 -15.20 -9.20 -5.90
C LYS A 89 -14.11 -9.01 -4.85
N GLY A 90 -13.17 -9.94 -4.73
CA GLY A 90 -12.08 -9.87 -3.74
C GLY A 90 -11.17 -8.65 -3.95
N VAL A 91 -10.92 -8.24 -5.20
CA VAL A 91 -10.17 -7.02 -5.51
C VAL A 91 -10.92 -5.79 -5.04
N ILE A 92 -12.22 -5.68 -5.36
CA ILE A 92 -13.07 -4.56 -4.94
C ILE A 92 -13.14 -4.49 -3.40
N GLU A 93 -13.38 -5.60 -2.74
CA GLU A 93 -13.42 -5.67 -1.27
C GLU A 93 -12.07 -5.23 -0.65
N THR A 94 -10.96 -5.57 -1.28
CA THR A 94 -9.63 -5.11 -0.82
C THR A 94 -9.51 -3.59 -0.90
N ILE A 95 -9.94 -2.98 -2.00
CA ILE A 95 -9.93 -1.52 -2.18
C ILE A 95 -10.86 -0.84 -1.16
N VAL A 96 -12.07 -1.36 -0.99
CA VAL A 96 -13.04 -0.87 0.02
C VAL A 96 -12.44 -0.94 1.42
N GLY A 97 -11.84 -2.08 1.79
CA GLY A 97 -11.17 -2.22 3.08
C GLY A 97 -10.00 -1.24 3.27
N ASP A 98 -9.30 -0.90 2.20
CA ASP A 98 -8.20 0.07 2.27
C ASP A 98 -8.69 1.51 2.46
N VAL A 99 -9.84 1.89 1.89
CA VAL A 99 -10.47 3.19 2.17
C VAL A 99 -10.86 3.28 3.65
N GLN A 100 -11.48 2.25 4.22
CA GLN A 100 -11.79 2.21 5.65
C GLN A 100 -10.55 2.35 6.52
N ARG A 101 -9.47 1.64 6.17
CA ARG A 101 -8.21 1.67 6.94
C ARG A 101 -7.53 3.03 6.93
N MET A 102 -7.79 3.89 5.94
CA MET A 102 -7.24 5.25 5.96
C MET A 102 -7.71 6.04 7.19
N GLU A 103 -8.95 5.88 7.61
CA GLU A 103 -9.46 6.52 8.82
C GLU A 103 -9.13 5.75 10.10
N LEU A 104 -9.43 4.44 10.08
CA LEU A 104 -9.25 3.58 11.26
C LEU A 104 -7.79 3.56 11.74
N TYR A 105 -6.83 3.51 10.82
CA TYR A 105 -5.42 3.44 11.17
C TYR A 105 -4.84 4.81 11.56
N ALA A 106 -5.40 5.90 11.05
CA ALA A 106 -5.07 7.23 11.54
C ALA A 106 -5.53 7.42 13.00
N GLN A 107 -6.74 6.97 13.34
CA GLN A 107 -7.25 7.01 14.73
C GLN A 107 -6.39 6.16 15.68
N LYS A 108 -5.83 5.05 15.20
CA LYS A 108 -4.94 4.18 16.00
C LYS A 108 -3.48 4.66 16.02
N GLY A 109 -3.13 5.74 15.32
CA GLY A 109 -1.76 6.24 15.22
C GLY A 109 -0.84 5.40 14.33
N TYR A 110 -1.38 4.51 13.50
CA TYR A 110 -0.61 3.66 12.59
C TYR A 110 -0.26 4.35 11.27
N GLN A 111 -0.85 5.49 11.00
CA GLN A 111 -0.57 6.33 9.85
C GLN A 111 -0.99 7.76 10.13
N ALA A 112 -0.48 8.71 9.35
CA ALA A 112 -0.94 10.10 9.42
C ALA A 112 -2.39 10.21 8.90
N PRO A 113 -3.17 11.18 9.41
CA PRO A 113 -4.50 11.48 8.88
C PRO A 113 -4.44 11.82 7.39
N VAL A 114 -5.43 11.34 6.65
CA VAL A 114 -5.60 11.62 5.22
C VAL A 114 -7.04 12.07 5.00
N GLU A 115 -7.20 13.17 4.28
CA GLU A 115 -8.52 13.61 3.83
C GLU A 115 -9.04 12.64 2.77
N ILE A 116 -10.25 12.14 2.96
CA ILE A 116 -10.96 11.31 1.98
C ILE A 116 -11.96 12.22 1.25
N PRO A 117 -11.78 12.43 -0.08
CA PRO A 117 -12.71 13.24 -0.86
C PRO A 117 -14.14 12.73 -0.73
N GLY A 118 -15.11 13.66 -0.75
CA GLY A 118 -16.54 13.31 -0.59
C GLY A 118 -17.05 12.30 -1.63
N GLU A 119 -16.55 12.38 -2.87
CA GLU A 119 -16.87 11.41 -3.92
C GLU A 119 -16.36 10.00 -3.62
N VAL A 120 -15.16 9.89 -3.02
CA VAL A 120 -14.60 8.60 -2.61
C VAL A 120 -15.38 8.03 -1.43
N ARG A 121 -15.84 8.89 -0.51
CA ARG A 121 -16.71 8.47 0.59
C ARG A 121 -18.05 7.94 0.07
N ALA A 122 -18.69 8.66 -0.84
CA ALA A 122 -19.96 8.23 -1.44
C ALA A 122 -19.82 6.89 -2.18
N ALA A 123 -18.72 6.71 -2.93
CA ALA A 123 -18.45 5.45 -3.60
C ALA A 123 -18.20 4.29 -2.61
N PHE A 124 -17.48 4.56 -1.54
CA PHE A 124 -17.27 3.59 -0.45
C PHE A 124 -18.60 3.14 0.16
N ASP A 125 -19.45 4.09 0.54
CA ASP A 125 -20.74 3.79 1.17
C ASP A 125 -21.67 2.99 0.22
N ALA A 126 -21.68 3.31 -1.07
CA ALA A 126 -22.43 2.58 -2.07
C ALA A 126 -21.93 1.12 -2.20
N LEU A 127 -20.63 0.90 -2.30
CA LEU A 127 -20.04 -0.45 -2.40
C LEU A 127 -20.28 -1.28 -1.14
N VAL A 128 -20.22 -0.66 0.05
CA VAL A 128 -20.55 -1.34 1.32
C VAL A 128 -22.04 -1.75 1.32
N ALA A 129 -22.94 -0.87 0.86
CA ALA A 129 -24.38 -1.19 0.75
C ALA A 129 -24.66 -2.32 -0.25
N GLU A 130 -23.84 -2.45 -1.30
CA GLU A 130 -23.90 -3.58 -2.26
C GLU A 130 -23.28 -4.87 -1.75
N GLY A 131 -22.71 -4.87 -0.53
CA GLY A 131 -22.17 -6.07 0.12
C GLY A 131 -20.70 -6.36 -0.14
N TYR A 132 -19.91 -5.39 -0.58
CA TYR A 132 -18.44 -5.50 -0.67
C TYR A 132 -17.78 -5.26 0.69
N THR A 133 -17.99 -6.19 1.63
CA THR A 133 -17.61 -6.03 3.05
C THR A 133 -16.56 -7.03 3.53
N GLY A 134 -16.14 -7.97 2.68
CA GLY A 134 -15.31 -9.11 3.10
C GLY A 134 -13.91 -8.74 3.61
N GLN A 135 -13.43 -7.53 3.33
CA GLN A 135 -12.12 -7.02 3.77
C GLN A 135 -12.22 -5.82 4.72
N LEU A 136 -13.41 -5.50 5.22
CA LEU A 136 -13.56 -4.50 6.26
C LEU A 136 -12.92 -4.98 7.57
N ALA A 137 -12.18 -4.10 8.22
CA ALA A 137 -11.66 -4.34 9.56
C ALA A 137 -12.83 -4.40 10.55
N LYS A 138 -12.74 -5.32 11.49
CA LYS A 138 -13.69 -5.49 12.59
C LYS A 138 -13.32 -4.61 13.77
#